data_ef2ea7de527cae0e6c0a58354eec757d
#
_entry.id   ef2ea7de527cae0e6c0a58354eec757d
#
_cell.length_a   1.000
_cell.length_b   1.000
_cell.length_c   1.000
_cell.angle_alpha   90.00
_cell.angle_beta   90.00
_cell.angle_gamma   90.00
#
_symmetry.space_group_name_H-M   'P 1'
#
loop_
_entity.id
_entity.type
_entity.pdbx_description
1 polymer ?
#
loop_
_entity_poly.entity_id
_entity_poly.type
_entity_poly.pdbx_seq_one_letter_code
_entity_poly.pdbx_strand_id
1 'polypeptide(L)'
;MRQWGLEEPWPLPGAHILHIYLDEAERRLGLLDFIAAGLQQGERVFCVHDRTVDFLGSDPRIGETFPPAPGLVPGPGGAAVKVAVAAAWLKLAPSRAFYLQDGVFDHGRVFREWQDFVQESHRLGYPRARALGEVLPELEQLADGKAVVLYESALDTALQSDPPTCVVCQYDARA
;
A
#
# COMPACT_ATOMS: atom_id res chain seq x y z
N MET A 1 -24.06 0.88 4.37
CA MET A 1 -22.64 0.87 3.95
C MET A 1 -21.87 0.26 5.10
N ARG A 2 -21.32 -0.94 4.94
CA ARG A 2 -20.52 -1.56 6.03
C ARG A 2 -19.17 -0.83 6.02
N GLN A 3 -18.90 -0.06 7.07
CA GLN A 3 -17.54 0.27 7.43
C GLN A 3 -16.75 -1.06 7.46
N TRP A 4 -15.61 -1.08 6.85
CA TRP A 4 -14.66 -2.21 6.93
C TRP A 4 -14.44 -2.45 8.42
N GLY A 5 -15.10 -3.51 8.97
CA GLY A 5 -15.21 -3.68 10.41
C GLY A 5 -13.85 -3.94 11.04
N LEU A 6 -13.47 -3.09 11.95
CA LEU A 6 -12.23 -3.13 12.73
C LEU A 6 -12.24 -4.18 13.85
N GLU A 7 -13.19 -5.12 13.86
CA GLU A 7 -13.35 -6.11 14.94
C GLU A 7 -12.46 -7.36 14.79
N GLU A 8 -11.81 -7.53 13.61
CA GLU A 8 -10.78 -8.55 13.40
C GLU A 8 -9.55 -7.92 12.74
N PRO A 9 -8.35 -8.51 12.87
CA PRO A 9 -7.16 -8.01 12.17
C PRO A 9 -7.35 -8.13 10.66
N TRP A 10 -7.88 -7.11 10.05
CA TRP A 10 -8.16 -7.00 8.62
C TRP A 10 -7.07 -6.15 7.93
N PRO A 11 -6.63 -6.51 6.74
CA PRO A 11 -6.87 -7.77 6.05
C PRO A 11 -6.03 -8.92 6.62
N LEU A 12 -6.50 -10.15 6.42
CA LEU A 12 -5.78 -11.34 6.86
C LEU A 12 -4.42 -11.45 6.14
N PRO A 13 -3.38 -11.95 6.82
CA PRO A 13 -2.11 -12.26 6.17
C PRO A 13 -2.32 -13.17 4.96
N GLY A 14 -1.61 -12.88 3.87
CA GLY A 14 -1.76 -13.58 2.60
C GLY A 14 -2.96 -13.14 1.74
N ALA A 15 -3.73 -12.16 2.20
CA ALA A 15 -4.87 -11.68 1.42
C ALA A 15 -4.45 -10.83 0.23
N HIS A 16 -5.00 -11.14 -0.93
CA HIS A 16 -5.02 -10.27 -2.11
C HIS A 16 -6.43 -9.75 -2.32
N ILE A 17 -6.59 -8.44 -2.34
CA ILE A 17 -7.90 -7.78 -2.36
C ILE A 17 -7.98 -6.87 -3.56
N LEU A 18 -9.02 -7.07 -4.36
CA LEU A 18 -9.40 -6.16 -5.43
C LEU A 18 -10.43 -5.17 -4.86
N HIS A 19 -10.06 -3.90 -4.80
CA HIS A 19 -10.93 -2.81 -4.40
C HIS A 19 -11.37 -2.02 -5.62
N ILE A 20 -12.60 -2.26 -6.07
CA ILE A 20 -13.22 -1.55 -7.19
C ILE A 20 -13.99 -0.38 -6.61
N TYR A 21 -13.61 0.85 -6.94
CA TYR A 21 -14.25 2.06 -6.44
C TYR A 21 -15.04 2.78 -7.54
N LEU A 22 -16.12 3.44 -7.15
CA LEU A 22 -17.02 4.16 -8.05
C LEU A 22 -16.76 5.67 -8.07
N ASP A 23 -16.17 6.19 -7.01
CA ASP A 23 -15.84 7.61 -6.90
C ASP A 23 -14.61 7.87 -6.02
N GLU A 24 -14.16 9.12 -6.03
CA GLU A 24 -12.97 9.57 -5.31
C GLU A 24 -13.11 9.44 -3.77
N ALA A 25 -14.33 9.63 -3.24
CA ALA A 25 -14.57 9.54 -1.80
C ALA A 25 -14.44 8.08 -1.33
N GLU A 26 -14.98 7.12 -2.07
CA GLU A 26 -14.86 5.70 -1.80
C GLU A 26 -13.40 5.23 -1.92
N ARG A 27 -12.71 5.64 -2.98
CA ARG A 27 -11.29 5.37 -3.18
C ARG A 27 -10.46 5.84 -1.99
N ARG A 28 -10.63 7.11 -1.61
CA ARG A 28 -9.91 7.74 -0.51
C ARG A 28 -10.18 7.05 0.82
N LEU A 29 -11.45 6.72 1.09
CA LEU A 29 -11.84 6.06 2.34
C LEU A 29 -11.16 4.68 2.46
N GLY A 30 -11.23 3.86 1.42
CA GLY A 30 -10.58 2.55 1.41
C GLY A 30 -9.07 2.63 1.61
N LEU A 31 -8.40 3.60 0.97
CA LEU A 31 -6.97 3.84 1.15
C LEU A 31 -6.63 4.24 2.59
N LEU A 32 -7.35 5.20 3.15
CA LEU A 32 -7.11 5.68 4.52
C LEU A 32 -7.34 4.59 5.57
N ASP A 33 -8.41 3.81 5.43
CA ASP A 33 -8.72 2.69 6.32
C ASP A 33 -7.63 1.62 6.27
N PHE A 34 -7.14 1.30 5.08
CA PHE A 34 -6.05 0.34 4.89
C PHE A 34 -4.73 0.79 5.53
N ILE A 35 -4.35 2.06 5.31
CA ILE A 35 -3.14 2.63 5.91
C ILE A 35 -3.27 2.68 7.43
N ALA A 36 -4.35 3.25 7.94
CA ALA A 36 -4.57 3.40 9.38
C ALA A 36 -4.55 2.05 10.10
N ALA A 37 -5.23 1.04 9.54
CA ALA A 37 -5.23 -0.30 10.10
C ALA A 37 -3.82 -0.93 10.14
N GLY A 38 -3.00 -0.72 9.09
CA GLY A 38 -1.62 -1.21 9.07
C GLY A 38 -0.75 -0.59 10.15
N LEU A 39 -0.82 0.73 10.24
CA LEU A 39 -0.04 1.48 11.23
C LEU A 39 -0.44 1.10 12.67
N GLN A 40 -1.74 0.95 12.95
CA GLN A 40 -2.25 0.51 14.25
C GLN A 40 -1.79 -0.90 14.63
N GLN A 41 -1.61 -1.78 13.65
CA GLN A 41 -1.12 -3.15 13.84
C GLN A 41 0.41 -3.26 13.86
N GLY A 42 1.13 -2.15 13.76
CA GLY A 42 2.59 -2.14 13.73
C GLY A 42 3.17 -2.69 12.42
N GLU A 43 2.44 -2.62 11.33
CA GLU A 43 2.87 -3.09 10.03
C GLU A 43 3.51 -1.96 9.20
N ARG A 44 4.48 -2.30 8.37
CA ARG A 44 5.01 -1.37 7.38
C ARG A 44 4.10 -1.32 6.16
N VAL A 45 3.77 -0.12 5.70
CA VAL A 45 2.81 0.10 4.62
C VAL A 45 3.52 0.67 3.40
N PHE A 46 3.24 0.13 2.22
CA PHE A 46 3.64 0.71 0.94
C PHE A 46 2.41 1.12 0.14
N CYS A 47 2.30 2.39 -0.19
CA CYS A 47 1.24 2.92 -1.03
C CYS A 47 1.79 3.43 -2.35
N VAL A 48 1.27 2.88 -3.43
CA VAL A 48 1.50 3.32 -4.80
C VAL A 48 0.27 4.08 -5.25
N HIS A 49 0.38 5.43 -5.23
CA HIS A 49 -0.77 6.29 -5.47
C HIS A 49 -0.33 7.74 -5.80
N ASP A 50 -0.95 8.37 -6.80
CA ASP A 50 -0.50 9.70 -7.27
C ASP A 50 -0.84 10.86 -6.33
N ARG A 51 -1.86 10.74 -5.49
CA ARG A 51 -2.37 11.82 -4.62
C ARG A 51 -2.32 11.50 -3.12
N THR A 52 -1.55 10.48 -2.73
CA THR A 52 -1.56 10.00 -1.34
C THR A 52 -1.09 11.07 -0.34
N VAL A 53 -0.16 11.92 -0.76
CA VAL A 53 0.47 12.91 0.13
C VAL A 53 -0.51 14.01 0.55
N ASP A 54 -1.42 14.41 -0.35
CA ASP A 54 -2.29 15.58 -0.15
C ASP A 54 -3.32 15.37 0.97
N PHE A 55 -3.74 14.15 1.24
CA PHE A 55 -4.76 13.88 2.23
C PHE A 55 -4.28 13.13 3.48
N LEU A 56 -3.11 12.48 3.44
CA LEU A 56 -2.55 11.82 4.63
C LEU A 56 -2.29 12.80 5.76
N GLY A 57 -1.82 14.00 5.44
CA GLY A 57 -1.56 15.04 6.43
C GLY A 57 -2.82 15.62 7.08
N SER A 58 -3.99 15.41 6.50
CA SER A 58 -5.27 15.94 6.99
C SER A 58 -6.11 14.91 7.77
N ASP A 59 -5.75 13.64 7.75
CA ASP A 59 -6.49 12.60 8.49
C ASP A 59 -5.92 12.40 9.89
N PRO A 60 -6.69 12.68 10.97
CA PRO A 60 -6.22 12.56 12.35
C PRO A 60 -5.79 11.13 12.71
N ARG A 61 -6.37 10.12 12.09
CA ARG A 61 -6.03 8.70 12.33
C ARG A 61 -4.58 8.38 11.95
N ILE A 62 -4.02 9.11 10.99
CA ILE A 62 -2.65 8.92 10.50
C ILE A 62 -1.68 9.81 11.27
N GLY A 63 -2.11 11.03 11.68
CA GLY A 63 -1.25 12.00 12.36
C GLY A 63 -0.93 11.69 13.82
N GLU A 64 -1.78 10.94 14.53
CA GLU A 64 -1.69 10.72 15.98
C GLU A 64 -1.18 9.34 16.39
N THR A 65 -1.07 8.38 15.46
CA THR A 65 -0.99 6.95 15.78
C THR A 65 0.28 6.26 15.32
N PHE A 66 1.35 6.98 14.97
CA PHE A 66 2.61 6.31 14.62
C PHE A 66 3.28 5.74 15.88
N PRO A 67 3.31 4.43 16.07
CA PRO A 67 4.17 3.84 17.09
C PRO A 67 5.64 4.17 16.76
N PRO A 68 6.54 4.20 17.73
CA PRO A 68 7.96 4.38 17.45
C PRO A 68 8.42 3.27 16.50
N ALA A 69 9.07 3.64 15.40
CA ALA A 69 9.60 2.66 14.46
C ALA A 69 10.62 1.77 15.16
N PRO A 70 10.69 0.47 14.85
CA PRO A 70 11.68 -0.42 15.42
C PRO A 70 13.09 0.17 15.27
N GLY A 71 13.79 0.38 16.39
CA GLY A 71 15.14 0.94 16.41
C GLY A 71 15.25 2.47 16.31
N LEU A 72 14.15 3.22 16.18
CA LEU A 72 14.16 4.69 16.24
C LEU A 72 13.79 5.15 17.66
N VAL A 73 14.75 5.79 18.33
CA VAL A 73 14.49 6.50 19.59
C VAL A 73 13.90 7.87 19.26
N PRO A 74 12.70 8.23 19.77
CA PRO A 74 12.13 9.55 19.52
C PRO A 74 13.04 10.64 20.10
N GLY A 75 13.64 11.45 19.23
CA GLY A 75 14.34 12.64 19.63
C GLY A 75 13.36 13.80 19.97
N PRO A 76 13.78 14.83 20.72
CA PRO A 76 12.94 15.96 21.09
C PRO A 76 12.77 16.94 19.91
N GLY A 77 11.89 16.64 18.98
CA GLY A 77 11.69 17.52 17.83
C GLY A 77 10.36 17.29 17.11
N GLY A 78 9.44 18.21 17.23
CA GLY A 78 8.07 18.18 16.76
C GLY A 78 7.77 17.63 15.34
N ALA A 79 7.56 18.51 14.35
CA ALA A 79 7.06 18.13 13.02
C ALA A 79 8.05 17.27 12.20
N ALA A 80 9.36 17.50 12.33
CA ALA A 80 10.38 16.74 11.59
C ALA A 80 10.47 15.27 12.04
N VAL A 81 10.20 15.00 13.32
CA VAL A 81 10.14 13.63 13.86
C VAL A 81 8.90 12.89 13.32
N LYS A 82 7.76 13.58 13.23
CA LYS A 82 6.54 12.99 12.64
C LYS A 82 6.77 12.57 11.18
N VAL A 83 7.47 13.34 10.38
CA VAL A 83 7.79 13.02 8.99
C VAL A 83 8.78 11.86 8.90
N ALA A 84 9.80 11.79 9.74
CA ALA A 84 10.78 10.72 9.74
C ALA A 84 10.17 9.39 10.24
N VAL A 85 9.31 9.44 11.25
CA VAL A 85 8.55 8.29 11.73
C VAL A 85 7.57 7.82 10.67
N ALA A 86 6.86 8.75 10.00
CA ALA A 86 6.00 8.42 8.89
C ALA A 86 6.76 7.74 7.74
N ALA A 87 7.95 8.23 7.38
CA ALA A 87 8.78 7.66 6.32
C ALA A 87 9.30 6.24 6.64
N ALA A 88 9.49 5.90 7.92
CA ALA A 88 9.89 4.56 8.31
C ALA A 88 8.73 3.53 8.20
N TRP A 89 7.52 3.96 8.50
CA TRP A 89 6.32 3.11 8.51
C TRP A 89 5.57 3.09 7.17
N LEU A 90 5.67 4.17 6.42
CA LEU A 90 4.91 4.39 5.20
C LEU A 90 5.84 4.77 4.05
N LYS A 91 5.99 3.86 3.09
CA LYS A 91 6.64 4.12 1.80
C LYS A 91 5.57 4.59 0.80
N LEU A 92 5.84 5.66 0.08
CA LEU A 92 4.97 6.21 -0.95
C LEU A 92 5.68 6.19 -2.31
N ALA A 93 4.95 5.86 -3.36
CA ALA A 93 5.41 5.99 -4.73
C ALA A 93 4.27 6.51 -5.63
N PRO A 94 4.57 7.39 -6.59
CA PRO A 94 3.59 7.77 -7.60
C PRO A 94 3.23 6.57 -8.48
N SER A 95 1.93 6.33 -8.73
CA SER A 95 1.46 5.17 -9.49
C SER A 95 2.09 5.09 -10.87
N ARG A 96 2.10 6.20 -11.61
CA ARG A 96 2.66 6.22 -12.96
C ARG A 96 4.16 5.87 -12.97
N ALA A 97 4.94 6.44 -12.07
CA ALA A 97 6.38 6.17 -11.98
C ALA A 97 6.67 4.73 -11.51
N PHE A 98 5.81 4.18 -10.68
CA PHE A 98 5.95 2.82 -10.17
C PHE A 98 5.60 1.77 -11.23
N TYR A 99 4.45 1.91 -11.89
CA TYR A 99 4.01 0.92 -12.87
C TYR A 99 4.68 1.07 -14.23
N LEU A 100 4.94 2.30 -14.67
CA LEU A 100 5.45 2.59 -16.01
C LEU A 100 6.89 3.13 -15.95
N GLN A 101 7.83 2.36 -16.44
CA GLN A 101 9.18 2.84 -16.70
C GLN A 101 9.32 3.09 -18.21
N ASP A 102 9.66 4.31 -18.59
CA ASP A 102 9.74 4.73 -20.00
C ASP A 102 8.44 4.43 -20.81
N GLY A 103 7.29 4.49 -20.11
CA GLY A 103 5.98 4.19 -20.69
C GLY A 103 5.68 2.69 -20.86
N VAL A 104 6.55 1.81 -20.37
CA VAL A 104 6.39 0.35 -20.47
C VAL A 104 6.01 -0.24 -19.12
N PHE A 105 4.98 -1.07 -19.11
CA PHE A 105 4.60 -1.88 -17.96
C PHE A 105 5.35 -3.21 -17.98
N ASP A 106 6.29 -3.38 -17.07
CA ASP A 106 6.99 -4.64 -16.80
C ASP A 106 6.50 -5.22 -15.47
N HIS A 107 5.58 -6.19 -15.55
CA HIS A 107 5.02 -6.86 -14.37
C HIS A 107 6.10 -7.53 -13.51
N GLY A 108 7.17 -8.07 -14.11
CA GLY A 108 8.26 -8.69 -13.38
C GLY A 108 9.07 -7.68 -12.56
N ARG A 109 9.29 -6.46 -13.11
CA ARG A 109 9.92 -5.37 -12.37
C ARG A 109 9.05 -4.91 -11.20
N VAL A 110 7.78 -4.64 -11.47
CA VAL A 110 6.83 -4.20 -10.44
C VAL A 110 6.73 -5.22 -9.31
N PHE A 111 6.70 -6.50 -9.66
CA PHE A 111 6.68 -7.58 -8.68
C PHE A 111 7.94 -7.62 -7.82
N ARG A 112 9.13 -7.44 -8.40
CA ARG A 112 10.38 -7.35 -7.63
C ARG A 112 10.38 -6.18 -6.65
N GLU A 113 9.85 -5.02 -7.04
CA GLU A 113 9.71 -3.85 -6.15
C GLU A 113 8.89 -4.16 -4.88
N TRP A 114 7.79 -4.94 -5.05
CA TRP A 114 7.00 -5.42 -3.91
C TRP A 114 7.79 -6.39 -3.03
N GLN A 115 8.47 -7.35 -3.65
CA GLN A 115 9.29 -8.32 -2.91
C GLN A 115 10.41 -7.64 -2.12
N ASP A 116 11.11 -6.70 -2.74
CA ASP A 116 12.18 -5.92 -2.09
C ASP A 116 11.64 -5.14 -0.89
N PHE A 117 10.45 -4.54 -1.02
CA PHE A 117 9.81 -3.85 0.09
C PHE A 117 9.48 -4.79 1.25
N VAL A 118 8.95 -5.96 0.97
CA VAL A 118 8.61 -6.97 2.00
C VAL A 118 9.88 -7.45 2.71
N GLN A 119 10.91 -7.83 1.95
CA GLN A 119 12.18 -8.29 2.49
C GLN A 119 12.86 -7.20 3.35
N GLU A 120 12.86 -5.95 2.86
CA GLU A 120 13.37 -4.82 3.63
C GLU A 120 12.58 -4.61 4.93
N SER A 121 11.26 -4.75 4.89
CA SER A 121 10.40 -4.61 6.06
C SER A 121 10.76 -5.63 7.14
N HIS A 122 10.96 -6.89 6.76
CA HIS A 122 11.41 -7.95 7.67
C HIS A 122 12.80 -7.67 8.24
N ARG A 123 13.75 -7.23 7.39
CA ARG A 123 15.11 -6.88 7.81
C ARG A 123 15.13 -5.72 8.83
N LEU A 124 14.17 -4.80 8.70
CA LEU A 124 13.98 -3.69 9.63
C LEU A 124 13.22 -4.07 10.91
N GLY A 125 12.78 -5.31 11.03
CA GLY A 125 12.11 -5.83 12.24
C GLY A 125 10.60 -5.60 12.30
N TYR A 126 9.96 -5.23 11.18
CA TYR A 126 8.51 -5.17 11.13
C TYR A 126 7.91 -6.58 11.11
N PRO A 127 6.89 -6.87 11.93
CA PRO A 127 6.31 -8.20 11.99
C PRO A 127 5.56 -8.58 10.72
N ARG A 128 5.04 -7.57 10.02
CA ARG A 128 4.28 -7.71 8.79
C ARG A 128 4.44 -6.49 7.89
N ALA A 129 4.15 -6.68 6.62
CA ALA A 129 4.07 -5.63 5.63
C ALA A 129 2.72 -5.67 4.91
N ARG A 130 2.25 -4.52 4.44
CA ARG A 130 1.10 -4.43 3.55
C ARG A 130 1.36 -3.46 2.41
N ALA A 131 0.71 -3.72 1.30
CA ALA A 131 0.87 -2.90 0.11
C ALA A 131 -0.49 -2.54 -0.49
N LEU A 132 -0.60 -1.32 -0.99
CA LEU A 132 -1.74 -0.86 -1.76
C LEU A 132 -1.24 -0.22 -3.05
N GLY A 133 -1.77 -0.67 -4.18
CA GLY A 133 -1.49 -0.10 -5.49
C GLY A 133 -2.76 0.38 -6.18
N GLU A 134 -2.77 1.64 -6.61
CA GLU A 134 -3.77 2.13 -7.56
C GLU A 134 -3.34 1.72 -8.95
N VAL A 135 -4.07 0.77 -9.54
CA VAL A 135 -3.81 0.30 -10.91
C VAL A 135 -4.34 1.34 -11.89
N LEU A 136 -3.44 1.84 -12.72
CA LEU A 136 -3.77 2.89 -13.68
C LEU A 136 -4.66 2.35 -14.79
N PRO A 137 -5.73 3.06 -15.17
CA PRO A 137 -6.57 2.67 -16.32
C PRO A 137 -5.79 2.47 -17.62
N GLU A 138 -4.72 3.25 -17.81
CA GLU A 138 -3.85 3.11 -18.98
C GLU A 138 -3.16 1.74 -19.07
N LEU A 139 -2.96 1.04 -17.93
CA LEU A 139 -2.34 -0.29 -17.95
C LEU A 139 -3.22 -1.33 -18.63
N GLU A 140 -4.53 -1.20 -18.47
CA GLU A 140 -5.50 -2.08 -19.15
C GLU A 140 -5.44 -1.89 -20.67
N GLN A 141 -5.25 -0.66 -21.12
CA GLN A 141 -5.17 -0.31 -22.54
C GLN A 141 -3.81 -0.65 -23.17
N LEU A 142 -2.70 -0.40 -22.45
CA LEU A 142 -1.34 -0.60 -22.95
C LEU A 142 -0.96 -2.08 -23.08
N ALA A 143 -1.59 -2.94 -22.32
CA ALA A 143 -1.17 -4.33 -22.18
C ALA A 143 -2.23 -5.35 -22.64
N ASP A 144 -3.23 -4.96 -23.42
CA ASP A 144 -4.39 -5.79 -23.80
C ASP A 144 -5.08 -6.49 -22.61
N GLY A 145 -4.99 -5.91 -21.41
CA GLY A 145 -5.45 -6.51 -20.15
C GLY A 145 -4.67 -7.73 -19.68
N LYS A 146 -3.93 -8.41 -20.55
CA LYS A 146 -3.22 -9.67 -20.22
C LYS A 146 -2.09 -9.47 -19.23
N ALA A 147 -1.34 -8.37 -19.36
CA ALA A 147 -0.22 -8.11 -18.47
C ALA A 147 -0.70 -7.78 -17.05
N VAL A 148 -1.85 -7.14 -16.91
CA VAL A 148 -2.50 -6.88 -15.62
C VAL A 148 -2.94 -8.22 -14.99
N VAL A 149 -3.59 -9.10 -15.75
CA VAL A 149 -4.00 -10.43 -15.28
C VAL A 149 -2.80 -11.26 -14.83
N LEU A 150 -1.71 -11.25 -15.60
CA LEU A 150 -0.47 -11.95 -15.24
C LEU A 150 0.15 -11.38 -13.96
N TYR A 151 0.13 -10.06 -13.80
CA TYR A 151 0.60 -9.38 -12.60
C TYR A 151 -0.23 -9.77 -11.38
N GLU A 152 -1.56 -9.70 -11.45
CA GLU A 152 -2.48 -10.09 -10.38
C GLU A 152 -2.30 -11.57 -9.99
N SER A 153 -2.16 -12.46 -10.98
CA SER A 153 -1.90 -13.88 -10.74
C SER A 153 -0.55 -14.15 -10.07
N ALA A 154 0.46 -13.35 -10.42
CA ALA A 154 1.78 -13.43 -9.78
C ALA A 154 1.73 -12.97 -8.33
N LEU A 155 0.96 -11.91 -8.02
CA LEU A 155 0.72 -11.46 -6.66
C LEU A 155 0.01 -12.53 -5.82
N ASP A 156 -1.06 -13.15 -6.34
CA ASP A 156 -1.76 -14.25 -5.67
C ASP A 156 -0.81 -15.39 -5.30
N THR A 157 0.02 -15.79 -6.25
CA THR A 157 0.98 -16.90 -6.04
C THR A 157 2.02 -16.55 -4.97
N ALA A 158 2.52 -15.31 -5.00
CA ALA A 158 3.53 -14.85 -4.04
C ALA A 158 2.99 -14.73 -2.62
N LEU A 159 1.79 -14.20 -2.47
CA LEU A 159 1.14 -14.02 -1.17
C LEU A 159 0.83 -15.36 -0.49
N GLN A 160 0.57 -16.41 -1.27
CA GLN A 160 0.42 -17.77 -0.74
C GLN A 160 1.74 -18.32 -0.19
N SER A 161 2.87 -17.89 -0.74
CA SER A 161 4.21 -18.36 -0.39
C SER A 161 4.86 -17.56 0.74
N ASP A 162 4.45 -16.29 0.94
CA ASP A 162 4.96 -15.39 1.97
C ASP A 162 3.81 -14.76 2.79
N PRO A 163 3.28 -15.50 3.76
CA PRO A 163 2.02 -15.19 4.43
C PRO A 163 1.94 -13.93 5.29
N PRO A 164 3.03 -13.25 5.74
CA PRO A 164 2.84 -12.06 6.57
C PRO A 164 2.51 -10.78 5.79
N THR A 165 2.31 -10.88 4.48
CA THR A 165 1.99 -9.72 3.64
C THR A 165 0.54 -9.76 3.16
N CYS A 166 -0.09 -8.60 3.00
CA CYS A 166 -1.35 -8.45 2.27
C CYS A 166 -1.24 -7.34 1.23
N VAL A 167 -1.98 -7.48 0.14
CA VAL A 167 -1.99 -6.51 -0.96
C VAL A 167 -3.42 -6.12 -1.30
N VAL A 168 -3.62 -4.82 -1.55
CA VAL A 168 -4.85 -4.28 -2.13
C VAL A 168 -4.52 -3.66 -3.47
N CYS A 169 -5.18 -4.10 -4.53
CA CYS A 169 -5.16 -3.46 -5.84
C CYS A 169 -6.45 -2.66 -6.03
N GLN A 170 -6.34 -1.35 -6.24
CA GLN A 170 -7.48 -0.45 -6.46
C GLN A 170 -7.70 -0.21 -7.94
N TYR A 171 -8.96 -0.32 -8.35
CA TYR A 171 -9.42 -0.14 -9.73
C TYR A 171 -10.54 0.88 -9.81
N ASP A 172 -10.48 1.78 -10.79
CA ASP A 172 -11.56 2.71 -11.10
C ASP A 172 -12.64 2.02 -11.95
N ALA A 173 -13.84 1.84 -11.41
CA ALA A 173 -14.95 1.21 -12.14
C ALA A 173 -15.46 2.03 -13.33
N ARG A 174 -14.97 3.26 -13.50
CA ARG A 174 -15.38 4.18 -14.59
C ARG A 174 -14.36 4.20 -15.76
N ALA A 175 -13.24 3.53 -15.61
CA ALA A 175 -12.15 3.48 -16.57
C ALA A 175 -12.44 2.56 -17.77
#